data_311607e66d76e2ae282ca6f19e378a30
#
_entry.id   311607e66d76e2ae282ca6f19e378a30
#
_cell.length_a   1.000
_cell.length_b   1.000
_cell.length_c   1.000
_cell.angle_alpha   90.00
_cell.angle_beta   90.00
_cell.angle_gamma   90.00
#
_symmetry.space_group_name_H-M   'P 1'
#
loop_
_entity.id
_entity.type
_entity.pdbx_description
1 polymer ?
#
loop_
_entity_poly.entity_id
_entity_poly.type
_entity_poly.pdbx_seq_one_letter_code
_entity_poly.pdbx_strand_id
1 'polypeptide(L)'
;MENHRLVLPEHLNQYGFLFGGYLLMWVDEVAWMAASLDFSDCHFVTVGMKAVAFHRTVKQGTILRFETKLINRGKTSVTYSVSVLNDQVEIFSNSVTLVRINESGEKQSLPKH
;
A
#
# COMPACT_ATOMS: atom_id res chain seq x y z
N MET A 1 6.92 4.14 -7.27
CA MET A 1 6.75 2.75 -7.78
C MET A 1 5.33 2.59 -8.28
N GLU A 2 5.17 1.96 -9.41
CA GLU A 2 3.87 1.77 -10.03
C GLU A 2 3.55 0.28 -10.12
N ASN A 3 2.32 -0.09 -9.76
CA ASN A 3 1.82 -1.46 -9.82
C ASN A 3 0.41 -1.46 -10.40
N HIS A 4 0.00 -2.63 -10.84
CA HIS A 4 -1.36 -2.82 -11.37
C HIS A 4 -2.00 -4.06 -10.73
N ARG A 5 -3.33 -4.01 -10.59
CA ARG A 5 -4.14 -5.16 -10.18
C ARG A 5 -5.40 -5.22 -11.02
N LEU A 6 -5.78 -6.42 -11.41
CA LEU A 6 -7.04 -6.69 -12.11
C LEU A 6 -8.10 -7.07 -11.08
N VAL A 7 -9.24 -6.42 -11.14
CA VAL A 7 -10.37 -6.74 -10.27
C VAL A 7 -11.12 -7.94 -10.84
N LEU A 8 -11.06 -9.06 -10.13
CA LEU A 8 -11.70 -10.32 -10.52
C LEU A 8 -13.01 -10.50 -9.74
N PRO A 9 -13.91 -11.42 -10.18
CA PRO A 9 -15.17 -11.67 -9.46
C PRO A 9 -14.98 -11.99 -7.99
N GLU A 10 -13.93 -12.72 -7.63
CA GLU A 10 -13.62 -13.08 -6.25
C GLU A 10 -13.29 -11.89 -5.34
N HIS A 11 -13.00 -10.74 -5.92
CA HIS A 11 -12.66 -9.52 -5.18
C HIS A 11 -13.86 -8.65 -4.87
N LEU A 12 -15.05 -9.05 -5.31
CA LEU A 12 -16.26 -8.24 -5.19
C LEU A 12 -16.98 -8.48 -3.87
N ASN A 13 -17.67 -7.43 -3.41
CA ASN A 13 -18.59 -7.54 -2.29
C ASN A 13 -19.96 -8.05 -2.76
N GLN A 14 -20.92 -8.13 -1.85
CA GLN A 14 -22.26 -8.62 -2.15
C GLN A 14 -23.03 -7.69 -3.11
N TYR A 15 -22.57 -6.47 -3.31
CA TYR A 15 -23.21 -5.50 -4.21
C TYR A 15 -22.57 -5.48 -5.61
N GLY A 16 -21.55 -6.30 -5.83
CA GLY A 16 -20.88 -6.40 -7.14
C GLY A 16 -19.77 -5.37 -7.36
N PHE A 17 -19.27 -4.75 -6.30
CA PHE A 17 -18.14 -3.80 -6.37
C PHE A 17 -16.95 -4.32 -5.59
N LEU A 18 -15.76 -3.84 -5.94
CA LEU A 18 -14.54 -4.21 -5.24
C LEU A 18 -14.71 -4.06 -3.72
N PHE A 19 -14.45 -5.13 -2.99
CA PHE A 19 -14.51 -5.13 -1.54
C PHE A 19 -13.33 -4.31 -0.98
N GLY A 20 -13.64 -3.39 -0.05
CA GLY A 20 -12.63 -2.51 0.54
C GLY A 20 -11.46 -3.24 1.18
N GLY A 21 -11.72 -4.41 1.78
CA GLY A 21 -10.68 -5.23 2.39
C GLY A 21 -9.64 -5.73 1.39
N TYR A 22 -10.05 -6.10 0.18
CA TYR A 22 -9.11 -6.47 -0.88
C TYR A 22 -8.26 -5.29 -1.30
N LEU A 23 -8.89 -4.12 -1.44
CA LEU A 23 -8.15 -2.91 -1.82
C LEU A 23 -7.10 -2.56 -0.76
N LEU A 24 -7.47 -2.60 0.51
CA LEU A 24 -6.54 -2.36 1.62
C LEU A 24 -5.40 -3.37 1.64
N MET A 25 -5.69 -4.64 1.36
CA MET A 25 -4.66 -5.67 1.27
C MET A 25 -3.65 -5.34 0.16
N TRP A 26 -4.14 -4.97 -1.02
CA TRP A 26 -3.27 -4.62 -2.14
C TRP A 26 -2.44 -3.37 -1.85
N VAL A 27 -3.04 -2.38 -1.20
CA VAL A 27 -2.35 -1.15 -0.79
C VAL A 27 -1.21 -1.47 0.18
N ASP A 28 -1.48 -2.33 1.15
CA ASP A 28 -0.46 -2.78 2.11
C ASP A 28 0.67 -3.52 1.40
N GLU A 29 0.34 -4.42 0.48
CA GLU A 29 1.33 -5.17 -0.29
C GLU A 29 2.24 -4.26 -1.10
N VAL A 30 1.68 -3.28 -1.83
CA VAL A 30 2.50 -2.41 -2.67
C VAL A 30 3.40 -1.49 -1.83
N ALA A 31 2.93 -1.04 -0.67
CA ALA A 31 3.74 -0.25 0.25
C ALA A 31 4.89 -1.08 0.81
N TRP A 32 4.62 -2.32 1.19
CA TRP A 32 5.64 -3.25 1.68
C TRP A 32 6.68 -3.54 0.61
N MET A 33 6.24 -3.77 -0.63
CA MET A 33 7.15 -4.00 -1.75
C MET A 33 8.04 -2.77 -2.01
N ALA A 34 7.45 -1.58 -1.96
CA ALA A 34 8.21 -0.34 -2.16
C ALA A 34 9.31 -0.20 -1.08
N ALA A 35 8.96 -0.42 0.18
CA ALA A 35 9.93 -0.36 1.28
C ALA A 35 11.04 -1.41 1.10
N SER A 36 10.67 -2.62 0.72
CA SER A 36 11.61 -3.73 0.56
C SER A 36 12.57 -3.49 -0.61
N LEU A 37 12.11 -2.81 -1.66
CA LEU A 37 12.95 -2.46 -2.80
C LEU A 37 13.83 -1.24 -2.51
N ASP A 38 13.31 -0.24 -1.80
CA ASP A 38 14.06 0.96 -1.45
C ASP A 38 15.12 0.70 -0.38
N PHE A 39 14.86 -0.23 0.52
CA PHE A 39 15.74 -0.58 1.64
C PHE A 39 16.01 -2.08 1.62
N SER A 40 16.83 -2.53 0.69
CA SER A 40 17.21 -3.94 0.57
C SER A 40 17.85 -4.42 1.86
N ASP A 41 17.68 -5.70 2.15
CA ASP A 41 18.19 -6.36 3.36
C ASP A 41 17.51 -5.91 4.66
N CYS A 42 16.43 -5.11 4.58
CA CYS A 42 15.62 -4.74 5.72
C CYS A 42 14.30 -5.51 5.71
N HIS A 43 13.82 -5.87 6.89
CA HIS A 43 12.52 -6.50 7.07
C HIS A 43 11.56 -5.47 7.64
N PHE A 44 10.38 -5.37 7.05
CA PHE A 44 9.38 -4.38 7.44
C PHE A 44 8.08 -5.03 7.87
N VAL A 45 7.42 -4.38 8.82
CA VAL A 45 6.03 -4.68 9.16
C VAL A 45 5.23 -3.38 9.11
N THR A 46 4.00 -3.49 8.70
CA THR A 46 3.08 -2.34 8.68
C THR A 46 2.60 -2.08 10.10
N VAL A 47 2.72 -0.83 10.54
CA VAL A 47 2.27 -0.43 11.88
C VAL A 47 1.08 0.52 11.85
N GLY A 48 0.73 1.08 10.70
CA GLY A 48 -0.44 1.94 10.61
C GLY A 48 -0.74 2.43 9.22
N MET A 49 -1.99 2.83 9.05
CA MET A 49 -2.49 3.50 7.85
C MET A 49 -3.24 4.74 8.30
N LYS A 50 -3.04 5.85 7.58
CA LYS A 50 -3.69 7.13 7.88
C LYS A 50 -4.31 7.71 6.63
N ALA A 51 -5.24 8.64 6.83
CA ALA A 51 -5.90 9.37 5.75
C ALA A 51 -6.51 8.44 4.70
N VAL A 52 -7.09 7.33 5.16
CA VAL A 52 -7.77 6.38 4.28
C VAL A 52 -9.02 7.04 3.70
N ALA A 53 -9.08 7.15 2.39
CA ALA A 53 -10.21 7.77 1.70
C ALA A 53 -10.62 6.93 0.50
N PHE A 54 -11.84 6.37 0.55
CA PHE A 54 -12.48 5.67 -0.57
C PHE A 54 -13.34 6.67 -1.31
N HIS A 55 -12.99 6.98 -2.55
CA HIS A 55 -13.69 8.02 -3.30
C HIS A 55 -14.76 7.47 -4.22
N ARG A 56 -14.56 6.25 -4.76
CA ARG A 56 -15.47 5.67 -5.76
C ARG A 56 -15.50 4.15 -5.67
N THR A 57 -16.62 3.57 -6.11
CA THR A 57 -16.74 2.11 -6.28
C THR A 57 -16.00 1.67 -7.53
N VAL A 58 -15.59 0.39 -7.56
CA VAL A 58 -14.84 -0.19 -8.67
C VAL A 58 -15.51 -1.50 -9.08
N LYS A 59 -15.67 -1.69 -10.39
CA LYS A 59 -16.32 -2.85 -10.96
C LYS A 59 -15.32 -3.92 -11.39
N GLN A 60 -15.82 -5.15 -11.54
CA GLN A 60 -15.08 -6.27 -12.11
C GLN A 60 -14.48 -5.87 -13.47
N GLY A 61 -13.29 -6.35 -13.73
CA GLY A 61 -12.60 -6.11 -15.00
C GLY A 61 -11.80 -4.83 -15.04
N THR A 62 -11.89 -3.99 -14.00
CA THR A 62 -11.10 -2.78 -13.91
C THR A 62 -9.64 -3.13 -13.64
N ILE A 63 -8.72 -2.45 -14.33
CA ILE A 63 -7.29 -2.54 -14.04
C ILE A 63 -6.92 -1.30 -13.26
N LEU A 64 -6.60 -1.49 -11.98
CA LEU A 64 -6.22 -0.41 -11.09
C LEU A 64 -4.72 -0.17 -11.15
N ARG A 65 -4.33 1.10 -11.13
CA ARG A 65 -2.94 1.52 -11.06
C ARG A 65 -2.65 2.04 -9.66
N PHE A 66 -1.61 1.51 -9.04
CA PHE A 66 -1.16 1.90 -7.70
C PHE A 66 0.12 2.71 -7.84
N GLU A 67 0.10 3.95 -7.39
CA GLU A 67 1.27 4.82 -7.35
C GLU A 67 1.71 4.97 -5.90
N THR A 68 2.96 4.58 -5.63
CA THR A 68 3.52 4.56 -4.29
C THR A 68 4.76 5.45 -4.22
N LYS A 69 4.78 6.36 -3.25
CA LYS A 69 5.89 7.30 -3.06
C LYS A 69 6.31 7.35 -1.61
N LEU A 70 7.62 7.33 -1.37
CA LEU A 70 8.17 7.57 -0.04
C LEU A 70 7.95 9.05 0.31
N ILE A 71 7.24 9.32 1.40
CA ILE A 71 6.93 10.68 1.83
C ILE A 71 7.56 11.05 3.16
N ASN A 72 7.99 10.07 3.95
CA ASN A 72 8.65 10.36 5.22
C ASN A 72 9.55 9.20 5.62
N ARG A 73 10.67 9.56 6.25
CA ARG A 73 11.62 8.58 6.77
C ARG A 73 11.99 9.00 8.20
N GLY A 74 11.66 8.15 9.17
CA GLY A 74 12.07 8.32 10.56
C GLY A 74 13.35 7.54 10.85
N LYS A 75 13.62 7.33 12.13
CA LYS A 75 14.78 6.55 12.57
C LYS A 75 14.62 5.06 12.27
N THR A 76 13.43 4.52 12.54
CA THR A 76 13.11 3.10 12.35
C THR A 76 11.98 2.90 11.34
N SER A 77 11.35 3.96 10.89
CA SER A 77 10.11 3.90 10.10
C SER A 77 10.23 4.57 8.75
N VAL A 78 9.39 4.12 7.83
CA VAL A 78 9.17 4.76 6.53
C VAL A 78 7.67 4.89 6.31
N THR A 79 7.27 5.98 5.66
CA THR A 79 5.87 6.20 5.31
C THR A 79 5.76 6.43 3.83
N TYR A 80 4.85 5.69 3.21
CA TYR A 80 4.56 5.77 1.78
C TYR A 80 3.16 6.31 1.56
N SER A 81 3.02 7.23 0.62
CA SER A 81 1.69 7.56 0.12
C SER A 81 1.33 6.55 -0.97
N VAL A 82 0.08 6.11 -0.98
CA VAL A 82 -0.44 5.22 -2.02
C VAL A 82 -1.68 5.86 -2.62
N SER A 83 -1.66 6.09 -3.93
CA SER A 83 -2.82 6.53 -4.69
C SER A 83 -3.22 5.39 -5.62
N VAL A 84 -4.51 5.12 -5.68
CA VAL A 84 -5.06 4.07 -6.56
C VAL A 84 -5.97 4.74 -7.58
N LEU A 85 -5.68 4.50 -8.86
CA LEU A 85 -6.35 5.18 -9.96
C LEU A 85 -7.01 4.18 -10.90
N ASN A 86 -8.19 4.57 -11.38
CA ASN A 86 -8.85 3.94 -12.51
C ASN A 86 -8.73 4.95 -13.66
N ASP A 87 -7.85 4.65 -14.61
CA ASP A 87 -7.40 5.61 -15.61
C ASP A 87 -6.83 6.86 -14.93
N GLN A 88 -7.43 8.02 -15.12
CA GLN A 88 -6.97 9.27 -14.52
C GLN A 88 -7.71 9.64 -13.24
N VAL A 89 -8.64 8.78 -12.79
CA VAL A 89 -9.50 9.08 -11.64
C VAL A 89 -8.97 8.37 -10.40
N GLU A 90 -8.62 9.14 -9.38
CA GLU A 90 -8.24 8.58 -8.09
C GLU A 90 -9.47 8.00 -7.39
N ILE A 91 -9.43 6.70 -7.11
CA ILE A 91 -10.52 6.00 -6.42
C ILE A 91 -10.24 5.79 -4.94
N PHE A 92 -8.98 5.90 -4.55
CA PHE A 92 -8.55 5.65 -3.17
C PHE A 92 -7.21 6.33 -2.93
N SER A 93 -7.00 6.78 -1.70
CA SER A 93 -5.69 7.28 -1.26
C SER A 93 -5.49 7.03 0.22
N ASN A 94 -4.24 6.87 0.62
CA ASN A 94 -3.86 6.78 2.03
C ASN A 94 -2.35 6.98 2.20
N SER A 95 -1.90 6.89 3.45
CA SER A 95 -0.49 6.70 3.76
C SER A 95 -0.31 5.45 4.60
N VAL A 96 0.78 4.72 4.36
CA VAL A 96 1.12 3.48 5.05
C VAL A 96 2.47 3.67 5.73
N THR A 97 2.53 3.41 7.02
CA THR A 97 3.77 3.47 7.79
C THR A 97 4.23 2.07 8.13
N LEU A 98 5.49 1.80 7.80
CA LEU A 98 6.14 0.53 8.08
C LEU A 98 7.35 0.78 8.97
N VAL A 99 7.71 -0.20 9.77
CA VAL A 99 8.84 -0.14 10.70
C VAL A 99 9.78 -1.29 10.40
N ARG A 100 11.09 -0.97 10.37
CA ARG A 100 12.11 -2.01 10.25
C ARG A 100 12.19 -2.81 11.54
N ILE A 101 12.18 -4.13 11.42
CA ILE A 101 12.32 -5.04 12.55
C ILE A 101 13.50 -5.98 12.34
N ASN A 102 14.02 -6.51 13.45
CA ASN A 102 14.99 -7.61 13.44
C ASN A 102 14.24 -8.95 13.46
N GLU A 103 14.98 -10.05 13.53
CA GLU A 103 14.40 -11.41 13.55
C GLU A 103 13.49 -11.65 14.74
N SER A 104 13.71 -10.94 15.85
CA SER A 104 12.89 -11.05 17.06
C SER A 104 11.66 -10.15 17.03
N GLY A 105 11.46 -9.40 15.96
CA GLY A 105 10.32 -8.48 15.84
C GLY A 105 10.53 -7.13 16.52
N GLU A 106 11.75 -6.83 16.95
CA GLU A 106 12.06 -5.56 17.60
C GLU A 106 12.44 -4.50 16.58
N LYS A 107 12.10 -3.24 16.86
CA LYS A 107 12.45 -2.11 16.00
C LYS A 107 13.95 -2.00 15.79
N GLN A 108 14.34 -1.71 14.57
CA GLN A 108 15.73 -1.57 14.17
C GLN A 108 15.90 -0.28 13.35
N SER A 109 17.00 0.45 13.60
CA SER A 109 17.27 1.67 12.84
C SER A 109 17.47 1.37 11.36
N LEU A 110 16.96 2.27 10.53
CA LEU A 110 17.18 2.21 9.09
C LEU A 110 18.66 2.45 8.76
N PRO A 111 19.14 1.90 7.64
CA PRO A 111 20.50 2.20 7.19
C PRO A 111 20.66 3.69 6.95
N LYS A 112 21.86 4.20 7.17
CA LYS A 112 22.20 5.56 6.78
C LYS A 112 22.29 5.64 5.26
N HIS A 113 22.05 6.82 4.74
CA HIS A 113 22.14 7.10 3.30
C HIS A 113 23.57 6.95 2.78
#